data_8e75259e029ba5b679143787da8a495b
#
_entry.id   8e75259e029ba5b679143787da8a495b
#
_cell.length_a   1.000
_cell.length_b   1.000
_cell.length_c   1.000
_cell.angle_alpha   90.00
_cell.angle_beta   90.00
_cell.angle_gamma   90.00
#
_symmetry.space_group_name_H-M   'P 1'
#
loop_
_entity.id
_entity.type
_entity.pdbx_description
1 polymer ?
#
loop_
_entity_poly.entity_id
_entity_poly.type
_entity_poly.pdbx_seq_one_letter_code
_entity_poly.pdbx_strand_id
1 'polypeptide(L)' 'MQVDVSLILDIYREEINGLMNENILLKAQLKQLQNELASEKSEAESQQ' A
#
# COMPACT_ATOMS: atom_id res chain seq x y z
N MET A 1 24.44 28.45 6.44
CA MET A 1 23.92 27.48 7.40
C MET A 1 24.15 26.07 6.87
N GLN A 2 24.91 25.27 7.60
CA GLN A 2 25.19 23.90 7.17
C GLN A 2 24.19 22.95 7.84
N VAL A 3 23.57 22.11 7.01
CA VAL A 3 22.64 21.09 7.49
C VAL A 3 23.40 19.80 7.74
N ASP A 4 23.18 19.19 8.90
CA ASP A 4 23.82 17.93 9.25
C ASP A 4 23.30 16.81 8.33
N VAL A 5 24.22 16.10 7.70
CA VAL A 5 23.88 15.02 6.79
C VAL A 5 23.11 13.91 7.50
N SER A 6 23.41 13.66 8.78
CA SER A 6 22.69 12.63 9.53
C SER A 6 21.21 12.99 9.72
N LEU A 7 20.88 14.27 9.86
CA LEU A 7 19.49 14.71 9.93
C LEU A 7 18.78 14.51 8.60
N ILE A 8 19.47 14.80 7.51
CA ILE A 8 18.90 14.56 6.16
C ILE A 8 18.61 13.08 5.97
N LEU A 9 19.54 12.21 6.36
CA LEU A 9 19.35 10.76 6.23
C LEU A 9 18.21 10.26 7.10
N ASP A 10 18.06 10.80 8.31
CA ASP A 10 16.95 10.44 9.18
C ASP A 10 15.60 10.80 8.56
N ILE A 11 15.52 11.98 7.96
CA ILE A 11 14.30 12.42 7.28
C ILE A 11 14.00 11.52 6.07
N TYR A 12 15.02 11.18 5.28
CA TYR A 12 14.85 10.25 4.17
C TYR A 12 14.30 8.91 4.64
N ARG A 13 14.82 8.37 5.74
CA ARG A 13 14.36 7.09 6.29
C ARG A 13 12.90 7.17 6.74
N GLU A 14 12.52 8.26 7.41
CA GLU A 14 11.14 8.46 7.84
C GLU A 14 10.20 8.53 6.64
N GLU A 15 10.59 9.27 5.61
CA GLU A 15 9.79 9.39 4.38
C GLU A 15 9.67 8.04 3.67
N ILE A 16 10.76 7.29 3.56
CA ILE A 16 10.75 5.97 2.92
C ILE A 16 9.84 5.03 3.70
N ASN A 17 9.94 5.01 5.02
CA ASN A 17 9.10 4.15 5.86
C ASN A 17 7.62 4.50 5.70
N GLY A 18 7.29 5.80 5.68
CA GLY A 18 5.93 6.26 5.47
C GLY A 18 5.38 5.83 4.12
N LEU A 19 6.17 6.04 3.05
CA LEU A 19 5.77 5.65 1.70
C LEU A 19 5.62 4.14 1.55
N MET A 20 6.51 3.37 2.17
CA MET A 20 6.43 1.91 2.15
C MET A 20 5.16 1.43 2.84
N ASN A 21 4.83 2.01 3.99
CA ASN A 21 3.60 1.66 4.72
C ASN A 21 2.36 2.00 3.91
N GLU A 22 2.32 3.15 3.27
CA GLU A 22 1.22 3.54 2.38
C GLU A 22 1.09 2.57 1.21
N ASN A 23 2.21 2.19 0.61
CA ASN A 23 2.20 1.24 -0.50
C ASN A 23 1.68 -0.12 -0.08
N ILE A 24 2.09 -0.61 1.09
CA ILE A 24 1.62 -1.89 1.62
C ILE A 24 0.10 -1.83 1.84
N LEU A 25 -0.38 -0.76 2.45
CA LEU A 25 -1.80 -0.58 2.70
C LEU A 25 -2.59 -0.54 1.39
N LEU A 26 -2.13 0.22 0.41
CA LEU A 26 -2.78 0.33 -0.90
C LEU A 26 -2.79 -1.02 -1.62
N LYS A 27 -1.71 -1.77 -1.56
CA LYS A 27 -1.64 -3.11 -2.16
C LYS A 27 -2.61 -4.08 -1.48
N ALA A 28 -2.72 -3.99 -0.15
CA ALA A 28 -3.66 -4.82 0.60
C ALA A 28 -5.11 -4.48 0.23
N GLN A 29 -5.43 -3.19 0.12
CA GLN A 29 -6.76 -2.75 -0.29
C GLN A 29 -7.10 -3.20 -1.71
N LEU A 30 -6.12 -3.09 -2.62
CA LEU A 30 -6.30 -3.52 -4.00
C LEU A 30 -6.57 -5.03 -4.06
N LYS A 31 -5.79 -5.80 -3.32
CA LYS A 31 -5.94 -7.25 -3.29
C LYS A 31 -7.29 -7.66 -2.70
N GLN A 32 -7.74 -6.95 -1.66
CA GLN A 32 -9.05 -7.19 -1.06
C GLN A 32 -10.17 -6.92 -2.05
N LEU A 33 -10.10 -5.82 -2.79
CA LEU A 33 -11.08 -5.49 -3.82
C LEU A 33 -11.10 -6.54 -4.93
N GLN A 34 -9.94 -7.01 -5.36
CA GLN A 34 -9.84 -8.05 -6.38
C GLN A 34 -10.48 -9.35 -5.89
N ASN A 35 -10.27 -9.71 -4.63
CA ASN A 35 -10.87 -10.91 -4.04
C ASN A 35 -12.39 -10.77 -3.93
N GLU A 36 -12.87 -9.61 -3.51
CA GLU A 36 -14.31 -9.34 -3.41
C GLU A 36 -14.98 -9.39 -4.79
N LEU A 37 -14.33 -8.80 -5.78
CA LEU A 37 -14.85 -8.81 -7.15
C LEU A 37 -14.89 -10.23 -7.71
N ALA A 38 -13.85 -11.01 -7.47
CA ALA A 38 -13.79 -12.40 -7.91
C ALA A 38 -14.89 -13.24 -7.23
N SER A 39 -15.14 -12.97 -5.95
CA SER A 39 -16.20 -13.65 -5.19
C SER A 39 -17.58 -13.32 -5.74
N GLU A 40 -17.86 -12.05 -6.01
CA GLU A 40 -19.13 -11.62 -6.59
C GLU A 40 -19.34 -12.23 -7.99
N LYS A 41 -18.29 -12.25 -8.79
CA LYS A 41 -18.34 -12.83 -10.12
C LYS A 41 -18.63 -14.33 -10.06
N SER A 42 -18.01 -15.02 -9.12
CA SER A 42 -18.21 -16.46 -8.92
C SER A 42 -19.65 -16.75 -8.49
N GLU A 43 -20.21 -15.95 -7.59
CA GLU A 43 -21.59 -16.10 -7.14
C GLU A 43 -22.57 -15.87 -8.30
N ALA A 44 -22.32 -14.83 -9.11
CA ALA A 44 -23.15 -14.55 -10.28
C ALA A 44 -23.12 -15.69 -11.29
N GLU A 45 -21.97 -16.29 -11.50
CA GLU A 45 -21.83 -17.43 -12.40
C GLU A 45 -22.53 -18.67 -11.86
N SER A 46 -22.48 -18.90 -10.56
CA SER A 46 -23.10 -20.09 -9.96
C SER A 46 -24.61 -20.00 -9.86
N GLN A 47 -25.20 -18.83 -10.01
CA GLN A 47 -26.65 -18.64 -10.00
C GLN A 47 -27.29 -18.83 -11.36
N GLN A 48 -26.49 -19.02 -12.38
CA GLN A 48 -26.99 -19.36 -13.71
C GLN A 48 -27.12 -20.87 -13.82
#